data_c70e49dea9442b9bf5ad30eee1faf3df
#
_entry.id   c70e49dea9442b9bf5ad30eee1faf3df
#
_cell.length_a   1.000
_cell.length_b   1.000
_cell.length_c   1.000
_cell.angle_alpha   90.00
_cell.angle_beta   90.00
_cell.angle_gamma   90.00
#
_symmetry.space_group_name_H-M   'P 1'
#
loop_
_entity.id
_entity.type
_entity.pdbx_description
1 polymer ?
#
loop_
_entity_poly.entity_id
_entity_poly.type
_entity_poly.pdbx_seq_one_letter_code
_entity_poly.pdbx_strand_id
1 'polypeptide(L)'
;MIEGRLHFIGAGGYGMRPLASILLRMGRKVTGSDIKDSVGLRELEGMGADVWIGHRPELVAGSDIVVFSNAVPMTDPELTEAVRIGIRTMPRAELLAELFNASEGIGVTGTHGKTTTTAMLMYIMVEAGLDPKALVGSGLPGLPTGGRYGAGPNMLVEADEAFGTFLRLRPYAAVITNVDDDHRDHYGSYEAIKAAFRQFASQLDPEGVLVVCSDSSDALEAACGAPCRTIRYGLSEQDGYSATDVALHGMGSSFTLTKDKAPLGRVDLAVPGLHNVSNSIAAAAMAFELGIPMGPISAGLASFIGADRRCQLIASANGIRVFDDYAHHPEEVKATLAALKAAGRGRLVALFQPQRFTRTKLLMDRFASAFKDADKLLVTEVYYKGTGESPIEGVNGRVLVDRIRTASNVDVTFAEGAEEAADWALAELKQGDTVVTMGAGDIWKASRIIAEHLEDR
;
A
#
# COMPACT_ATOMS: atom_id res chain seq x y z
N MET A 1 -21.70 -18.44 1.51
CA MET A 1 -20.72 -18.16 2.61
C MET A 1 -19.63 -19.22 2.58
N ILE A 2 -18.38 -18.82 2.78
CA ILE A 2 -17.25 -19.74 2.86
C ILE A 2 -17.36 -20.53 4.18
N GLU A 3 -17.48 -21.84 4.09
CA GLU A 3 -17.63 -22.75 5.24
C GLU A 3 -16.55 -23.83 5.20
N GLY A 4 -16.37 -24.52 6.34
CA GLY A 4 -15.43 -25.63 6.45
C GLY A 4 -14.01 -25.23 6.87
N ARG A 5 -13.07 -26.15 6.63
CA ARG A 5 -11.63 -26.02 6.90
C ARG A 5 -10.91 -25.52 5.65
N LEU A 6 -10.19 -24.40 5.78
CA LEU A 6 -9.43 -23.82 4.67
C LEU A 6 -7.94 -24.10 4.87
N HIS A 7 -7.27 -24.53 3.82
CA HIS A 7 -5.82 -24.65 3.78
C HIS A 7 -5.20 -23.58 2.90
N PHE A 8 -4.20 -22.84 3.42
CA PHE A 8 -3.53 -21.76 2.74
C PHE A 8 -2.12 -22.14 2.31
N ILE A 9 -1.84 -22.23 1.02
CA ILE A 9 -0.49 -22.46 0.47
C ILE A 9 0.20 -21.09 0.34
N GLY A 10 1.36 -20.92 1.00
CA GLY A 10 2.04 -19.64 1.14
C GLY A 10 1.39 -18.73 2.17
N ALA A 11 0.95 -19.30 3.29
CA ALA A 11 0.14 -18.63 4.32
C ALA A 11 0.81 -17.40 4.96
N GLY A 12 2.15 -17.38 5.07
CA GLY A 12 2.92 -16.27 5.62
C GLY A 12 3.04 -15.05 4.70
N GLY A 13 2.59 -15.18 3.43
CA GLY A 13 2.67 -14.10 2.44
C GLY A 13 1.77 -12.91 2.76
N TYR A 14 2.21 -11.69 2.40
CA TYR A 14 1.49 -10.42 2.68
C TYR A 14 0.02 -10.41 2.23
N GLY A 15 -0.31 -11.02 1.11
CA GLY A 15 -1.69 -11.08 0.62
C GLY A 15 -2.52 -12.23 1.19
N MET A 16 -1.89 -13.30 1.69
CA MET A 16 -2.57 -14.49 2.23
C MET A 16 -2.89 -14.32 3.72
N ARG A 17 -1.92 -13.85 4.47
CA ARG A 17 -1.99 -13.66 5.93
C ARG A 17 -3.20 -12.85 6.41
N PRO A 18 -3.54 -11.69 5.81
CA PRO A 18 -4.71 -10.92 6.23
C PRO A 18 -6.03 -11.69 6.06
N LEU A 19 -6.21 -12.39 4.95
CA LEU A 19 -7.42 -13.20 4.72
C LEU A 19 -7.53 -14.37 5.69
N ALA A 20 -6.42 -15.10 5.91
CA ALA A 20 -6.36 -16.18 6.89
C ALA A 20 -6.70 -15.68 8.30
N SER A 21 -6.17 -14.50 8.70
CA SER A 21 -6.45 -13.90 10.00
C SER A 21 -7.91 -13.52 10.19
N ILE A 22 -8.57 -12.98 9.17
CA ILE A 22 -9.99 -12.67 9.20
C ILE A 22 -10.81 -13.95 9.36
N LEU A 23 -10.52 -14.98 8.59
CA LEU A 23 -11.24 -16.26 8.66
C LEU A 23 -11.09 -16.96 10.02
N LEU A 24 -9.89 -16.93 10.61
CA LEU A 24 -9.67 -17.42 11.98
C LEU A 24 -10.57 -16.69 12.99
N ARG A 25 -10.63 -15.37 12.93
CA ARG A 25 -11.47 -14.56 13.80
C ARG A 25 -12.97 -14.74 13.52
N MET A 26 -13.34 -15.13 12.30
CA MET A 26 -14.69 -15.59 11.95
C MET A 26 -15.02 -16.99 12.52
N GLY A 27 -14.09 -17.62 13.24
CA GLY A 27 -14.25 -18.97 13.80
C GLY A 27 -14.05 -20.09 12.78
N ARG A 28 -13.43 -19.80 11.61
CA ARG A 28 -13.12 -20.84 10.62
C ARG A 28 -11.86 -21.59 11.01
N LYS A 29 -11.82 -22.89 10.68
CA LYS A 29 -10.61 -23.68 10.84
C LYS A 29 -9.65 -23.38 9.69
N VAL A 30 -8.48 -22.86 10.03
CA VAL A 30 -7.44 -22.51 9.06
C VAL A 30 -6.20 -23.34 9.30
N THR A 31 -5.68 -23.92 8.23
CA THR A 31 -4.36 -24.54 8.19
C THR A 31 -3.52 -23.84 7.13
N GLY A 32 -2.20 -23.96 7.19
CA GLY A 32 -1.38 -23.34 6.17
C GLY A 32 0.04 -23.83 6.11
N SER A 33 0.64 -23.74 4.94
CA SER A 33 2.05 -24.02 4.69
C SER A 33 2.75 -22.78 4.16
N ASP A 34 4.05 -22.71 4.37
CA ASP A 34 4.94 -21.77 3.70
C ASP A 34 6.31 -22.39 3.49
N ILE A 35 7.01 -22.02 2.42
CA ILE A 35 8.37 -22.54 2.15
C ILE A 35 9.42 -21.97 3.11
N LYS A 36 9.08 -20.87 3.81
CA LYS A 36 9.97 -20.18 4.75
C LYS A 36 9.28 -19.97 6.08
N ASP A 37 10.07 -20.08 7.15
CA ASP A 37 9.67 -19.53 8.44
C ASP A 37 9.60 -17.99 8.33
N SER A 38 8.48 -17.43 8.75
CA SER A 38 8.24 -15.99 8.70
C SER A 38 7.46 -15.53 9.91
N VAL A 39 7.66 -14.27 10.29
CA VAL A 39 6.87 -13.61 11.36
C VAL A 39 5.38 -13.77 11.08
N GLY A 40 4.96 -13.62 9.82
CA GLY A 40 3.55 -13.75 9.43
C GLY A 40 2.97 -15.15 9.62
N LEU A 41 3.76 -16.19 9.36
CA LEU A 41 3.34 -17.58 9.62
C LEU A 41 3.18 -17.84 11.12
N ARG A 42 4.11 -17.32 11.94
CA ARG A 42 4.06 -17.45 13.40
C ARG A 42 2.92 -16.65 14.03
N GLU A 43 2.56 -15.51 13.47
CA GLU A 43 1.36 -14.77 13.89
C GLU A 43 0.08 -15.57 13.66
N LEU A 44 -0.07 -16.21 12.50
CA LEU A 44 -1.23 -17.09 12.24
C LEU A 44 -1.27 -18.29 13.20
N GLU A 45 -0.12 -18.89 13.51
CA GLU A 45 0.00 -19.96 14.52
C GLU A 45 -0.47 -19.46 15.90
N GLY A 46 0.00 -18.27 16.33
CA GLY A 46 -0.43 -17.62 17.57
C GLY A 46 -1.92 -17.29 17.62
N MET A 47 -2.57 -17.13 16.47
CA MET A 47 -4.02 -16.93 16.34
C MET A 47 -4.82 -18.24 16.30
N GLY A 48 -4.15 -19.42 16.32
CA GLY A 48 -4.78 -20.72 16.35
C GLY A 48 -4.88 -21.43 15.00
N ALA A 49 -4.11 -21.00 13.99
CA ALA A 49 -3.96 -21.77 12.76
C ALA A 49 -2.97 -22.93 12.96
N ASP A 50 -3.25 -24.08 12.36
CA ASP A 50 -2.27 -25.16 12.25
C ASP A 50 -1.38 -24.88 11.03
N VAL A 51 -0.13 -24.47 11.27
CA VAL A 51 0.80 -24.12 10.19
C VAL A 51 2.08 -24.93 10.23
N TRP A 52 2.72 -25.07 9.05
CA TRP A 52 4.01 -25.77 8.93
C TRP A 52 4.91 -25.15 7.87
N ILE A 53 6.19 -25.46 7.98
CA ILE A 53 7.22 -25.09 7.01
C ILE A 53 7.41 -26.23 6.04
N GLY A 54 7.52 -25.91 4.74
CA GLY A 54 7.61 -26.87 3.65
C GLY A 54 6.25 -27.44 3.25
N HIS A 55 6.27 -28.34 2.26
CA HIS A 55 5.05 -28.93 1.70
C HIS A 55 4.69 -30.24 2.43
N ARG A 56 3.40 -30.40 2.73
CA ARG A 56 2.83 -31.63 3.32
C ARG A 56 1.53 -32.01 2.62
N PRO A 57 1.61 -32.56 1.39
CA PRO A 57 0.43 -32.90 0.59
C PRO A 57 -0.55 -33.82 1.32
N GLU A 58 -0.04 -34.72 2.18
CA GLU A 58 -0.84 -35.65 2.97
C GLU A 58 -1.79 -34.97 3.97
N LEU A 59 -1.51 -33.73 4.37
CA LEU A 59 -2.35 -32.96 5.32
C LEU A 59 -3.46 -32.18 4.63
N VAL A 60 -3.41 -32.03 3.31
CA VAL A 60 -4.42 -31.32 2.52
C VAL A 60 -5.78 -32.05 2.54
N ALA A 61 -5.77 -33.38 2.64
CA ALA A 61 -6.98 -34.22 2.58
C ALA A 61 -8.06 -33.89 3.63
N GLY A 62 -7.71 -33.17 4.72
CA GLY A 62 -8.68 -32.72 5.73
C GLY A 62 -9.31 -31.36 5.44
N SER A 63 -9.04 -30.76 4.30
CA SER A 63 -9.52 -29.42 3.95
C SER A 63 -10.73 -29.49 3.02
N ASP A 64 -11.65 -28.53 3.16
CA ASP A 64 -12.77 -28.35 2.23
C ASP A 64 -12.39 -27.45 1.05
N ILE A 65 -11.48 -26.50 1.31
CA ILE A 65 -10.99 -25.54 0.31
C ILE A 65 -9.47 -25.36 0.48
N VAL A 66 -8.73 -25.39 -0.63
CA VAL A 66 -7.31 -25.03 -0.69
C VAL A 66 -7.16 -23.68 -1.37
N VAL A 67 -6.62 -22.69 -0.65
CA VAL A 67 -6.40 -21.34 -1.11
C VAL A 67 -4.93 -21.15 -1.46
N PHE A 68 -4.66 -20.55 -2.62
CA PHE A 68 -3.29 -20.31 -3.06
C PHE A 68 -3.10 -18.92 -3.68
N SER A 69 -1.90 -18.37 -3.60
CA SER A 69 -1.53 -17.09 -4.22
C SER A 69 -1.03 -17.30 -5.66
N ASN A 70 -1.00 -16.23 -6.44
CA ASN A 70 -0.43 -16.27 -7.80
C ASN A 70 1.08 -16.59 -7.84
N ALA A 71 1.78 -16.52 -6.69
CA ALA A 71 3.18 -16.89 -6.58
C ALA A 71 3.40 -18.40 -6.44
N VAL A 72 2.33 -19.15 -6.15
CA VAL A 72 2.38 -20.63 -6.03
C VAL A 72 2.29 -21.23 -7.43
N PRO A 73 3.29 -22.01 -7.87
CA PRO A 73 3.24 -22.64 -9.19
C PRO A 73 2.16 -23.73 -9.22
N MET A 74 1.57 -23.96 -10.38
CA MET A 74 0.54 -25.02 -10.55
C MET A 74 1.10 -26.44 -10.32
N THR A 75 2.42 -26.59 -10.27
CA THR A 75 3.13 -27.83 -9.92
C THR A 75 3.39 -27.99 -8.44
N ASP A 76 2.90 -27.08 -7.60
CA ASP A 76 3.03 -27.17 -6.14
C ASP A 76 2.48 -28.51 -5.63
N PRO A 77 3.19 -29.24 -4.76
CA PRO A 77 2.78 -30.58 -4.31
C PRO A 77 1.42 -30.60 -3.58
N GLU A 78 1.13 -29.58 -2.77
CA GLU A 78 -0.14 -29.49 -2.02
C GLU A 78 -1.30 -29.12 -2.95
N LEU A 79 -1.08 -28.19 -3.90
CA LEU A 79 -2.06 -27.83 -4.90
C LEU A 79 -2.37 -29.01 -5.83
N THR A 80 -1.33 -29.73 -6.26
CA THR A 80 -1.46 -30.93 -7.11
C THR A 80 -2.25 -32.03 -6.39
N GLU A 81 -1.97 -32.25 -5.11
CA GLU A 81 -2.69 -33.24 -4.30
C GLU A 81 -4.15 -32.86 -4.11
N ALA A 82 -4.44 -31.57 -3.80
CA ALA A 82 -5.81 -31.08 -3.66
C ALA A 82 -6.64 -31.35 -4.95
N VAL A 83 -6.07 -31.06 -6.10
CA VAL A 83 -6.72 -31.33 -7.40
C VAL A 83 -6.91 -32.85 -7.62
N ARG A 84 -5.90 -33.68 -7.30
CA ARG A 84 -5.94 -35.12 -7.46
C ARG A 84 -7.05 -35.80 -6.63
N ILE A 85 -7.30 -35.30 -5.41
CA ILE A 85 -8.32 -35.87 -4.51
C ILE A 85 -9.65 -35.14 -4.56
N GLY A 86 -9.80 -34.13 -5.49
CA GLY A 86 -11.06 -33.46 -5.77
C GLY A 86 -11.46 -32.38 -4.74
N ILE A 87 -10.51 -31.82 -3.99
CA ILE A 87 -10.75 -30.68 -3.10
C ILE A 87 -10.87 -29.41 -3.94
N ARG A 88 -11.82 -28.55 -3.60
CA ARG A 88 -11.97 -27.23 -4.25
C ARG A 88 -10.69 -26.41 -4.05
N THR A 89 -10.06 -26.03 -5.16
CA THR A 89 -8.92 -25.08 -5.16
C THR A 89 -9.40 -23.70 -5.52
N MET A 90 -8.90 -22.68 -4.82
CA MET A 90 -9.37 -21.30 -4.96
C MET A 90 -8.20 -20.33 -4.97
N PRO A 91 -7.98 -19.54 -6.03
CA PRO A 91 -7.05 -18.42 -5.99
C PRO A 91 -7.41 -17.42 -4.90
N ARG A 92 -6.40 -16.80 -4.25
CA ARG A 92 -6.59 -15.76 -3.23
C ARG A 92 -7.59 -14.67 -3.65
N ALA A 93 -7.51 -14.24 -4.91
CA ALA A 93 -8.38 -13.19 -5.46
C ALA A 93 -9.86 -13.60 -5.49
N GLU A 94 -10.16 -14.89 -5.68
CA GLU A 94 -11.51 -15.43 -5.65
C GLU A 94 -12.05 -15.46 -4.23
N LEU A 95 -11.24 -15.92 -3.26
CA LEU A 95 -11.58 -15.89 -1.84
C LEU A 95 -11.92 -14.47 -1.36
N LEU A 96 -11.06 -13.50 -1.72
CA LEU A 96 -11.29 -12.10 -1.41
C LEU A 96 -12.62 -11.61 -2.00
N ALA A 97 -12.87 -11.91 -3.29
CA ALA A 97 -14.09 -11.50 -3.95
C ALA A 97 -15.34 -12.14 -3.34
N GLU A 98 -15.31 -13.42 -2.95
CA GLU A 98 -16.43 -14.08 -2.27
C GLU A 98 -16.74 -13.40 -0.92
N LEU A 99 -15.73 -13.06 -0.12
CA LEU A 99 -15.92 -12.38 1.17
C LEU A 99 -16.42 -10.95 0.98
N PHE A 100 -15.82 -10.21 0.06
CA PHE A 100 -16.15 -8.81 -0.22
C PHE A 100 -17.56 -8.66 -0.79
N ASN A 101 -17.91 -9.45 -1.81
CA ASN A 101 -19.18 -9.37 -2.51
C ASN A 101 -20.37 -9.89 -1.65
N ALA A 102 -20.10 -10.59 -0.55
CA ALA A 102 -21.09 -10.99 0.45
C ALA A 102 -21.26 -9.96 1.58
N SER A 103 -20.58 -8.83 1.51
CA SER A 103 -20.58 -7.74 2.50
C SER A 103 -21.00 -6.43 1.83
N GLU A 104 -21.27 -5.39 2.62
CA GLU A 104 -21.31 -4.01 2.10
C GLU A 104 -19.88 -3.59 1.78
N GLY A 105 -19.43 -3.92 0.57
CA GLY A 105 -18.03 -3.78 0.17
C GLY A 105 -17.65 -2.33 -0.13
N ILE A 106 -16.57 -1.84 0.50
CA ILE A 106 -15.99 -0.52 0.25
C ILE A 106 -14.59 -0.73 -0.32
N GLY A 107 -14.39 -0.36 -1.59
CA GLY A 107 -13.11 -0.52 -2.29
C GLY A 107 -12.34 0.78 -2.37
N VAL A 108 -11.07 0.78 -1.98
CA VAL A 108 -10.15 1.91 -2.23
C VAL A 108 -9.14 1.50 -3.28
N THR A 109 -9.18 2.15 -4.43
CA THR A 109 -8.29 1.87 -5.56
C THR A 109 -7.59 3.13 -6.07
N GLY A 110 -6.68 2.94 -7.01
CA GLY A 110 -5.84 3.96 -7.63
C GLY A 110 -4.39 3.53 -7.67
N THR A 111 -3.57 4.14 -8.48
CA THR A 111 -2.15 3.77 -8.59
C THR A 111 -1.40 4.05 -7.28
N HIS A 112 -1.64 5.21 -6.67
CA HIS A 112 -0.97 5.67 -5.44
C HIS A 112 -1.98 6.01 -4.34
N GLY A 113 -1.54 5.90 -3.07
CA GLY A 113 -2.33 6.32 -1.90
C GLY A 113 -3.34 5.31 -1.39
N LYS A 114 -3.55 4.17 -2.07
CA LYS A 114 -4.52 3.12 -1.68
C LYS A 114 -4.41 2.72 -0.20
N THR A 115 -3.25 2.24 0.20
CA THR A 115 -2.97 1.73 1.56
C THR A 115 -3.29 2.77 2.63
N THR A 116 -2.79 3.98 2.45
CA THR A 116 -2.97 5.08 3.41
C THR A 116 -4.44 5.50 3.51
N THR A 117 -5.12 5.66 2.37
CA THR A 117 -6.54 6.02 2.34
C THR A 117 -7.42 4.93 2.96
N THR A 118 -7.13 3.64 2.65
CA THR A 118 -7.83 2.50 3.26
C THR A 118 -7.63 2.48 4.78
N ALA A 119 -6.40 2.69 5.24
CA ALA A 119 -6.11 2.74 6.67
C ALA A 119 -6.83 3.91 7.35
N MET A 120 -6.74 5.12 6.82
CA MET A 120 -7.42 6.30 7.35
C MET A 120 -8.94 6.09 7.45
N LEU A 121 -9.56 5.56 6.39
CA LEU A 121 -10.99 5.25 6.40
C LEU A 121 -11.34 4.17 7.43
N MET A 122 -10.50 3.15 7.59
CA MET A 122 -10.68 2.13 8.63
C MET A 122 -10.65 2.75 10.03
N TYR A 123 -9.69 3.64 10.32
CA TYR A 123 -9.62 4.33 11.62
C TYR A 123 -10.88 5.17 11.88
N ILE A 124 -11.37 5.90 10.88
CA ILE A 124 -12.62 6.66 10.97
C ILE A 124 -13.82 5.74 11.27
N MET A 125 -13.95 4.63 10.53
CA MET A 125 -15.07 3.69 10.72
C MET A 125 -15.05 3.02 12.09
N VAL A 126 -13.85 2.69 12.60
CA VAL A 126 -13.68 2.14 13.95
C VAL A 126 -14.09 3.17 15.01
N GLU A 127 -13.64 4.40 14.87
CA GLU A 127 -13.97 5.51 15.79
C GLU A 127 -15.50 5.80 15.78
N ALA A 128 -16.14 5.63 14.62
CA ALA A 128 -17.59 5.75 14.48
C ALA A 128 -18.38 4.54 15.02
N GLY A 129 -17.71 3.49 15.51
CA GLY A 129 -18.36 2.28 16.05
C GLY A 129 -18.93 1.34 15.00
N LEU A 130 -18.56 1.48 13.71
CA LEU A 130 -19.09 0.64 12.62
C LEU A 130 -18.46 -0.76 12.59
N ASP A 131 -17.35 -0.95 13.26
CA ASP A 131 -16.63 -2.23 13.42
C ASP A 131 -16.42 -3.01 12.10
N PRO A 132 -15.75 -2.42 11.07
CA PRO A 132 -15.61 -3.03 9.75
C PRO A 132 -14.66 -4.22 9.76
N LYS A 133 -14.86 -5.17 8.83
CA LYS A 133 -13.78 -6.02 8.34
C LYS A 133 -12.91 -5.15 7.43
N ALA A 134 -11.58 -5.26 7.54
CA ALA A 134 -10.70 -4.47 6.69
C ALA A 134 -9.48 -5.27 6.21
N LEU A 135 -9.07 -5.02 4.96
CA LEU A 135 -7.85 -5.50 4.35
C LEU A 135 -7.04 -4.30 3.85
N VAL A 136 -6.00 -3.97 4.59
CA VAL A 136 -5.05 -2.90 4.27
C VAL A 136 -3.78 -3.53 3.69
N GLY A 137 -3.18 -2.91 2.70
CA GLY A 137 -2.02 -3.44 1.97
C GLY A 137 -0.72 -3.49 2.76
N SER A 138 -0.69 -3.01 4.00
CA SER A 138 0.48 -3.10 4.87
C SER A 138 0.08 -3.25 6.34
N GLY A 139 1.06 -3.56 7.20
CA GLY A 139 0.87 -3.56 8.64
C GLY A 139 0.56 -2.17 9.18
N LEU A 140 -0.18 -2.13 10.30
CA LEU A 140 -0.52 -0.93 11.03
C LEU A 140 -0.19 -1.14 12.52
N PRO A 141 0.00 -0.10 13.31
CA PRO A 141 0.12 -0.23 14.76
C PRO A 141 -1.05 -1.03 15.36
N GLY A 142 -0.74 -2.12 16.05
CA GLY A 142 -1.74 -3.04 16.60
C GLY A 142 -2.42 -3.97 15.58
N LEU A 143 -2.07 -3.89 14.31
CA LEU A 143 -2.62 -4.72 13.23
C LEU A 143 -1.52 -5.16 12.24
N PRO A 144 -0.53 -5.95 12.68
CA PRO A 144 0.66 -6.24 11.89
C PRO A 144 0.37 -7.03 10.61
N THR A 145 -0.75 -7.75 10.56
CA THR A 145 -1.17 -8.46 9.33
C THR A 145 -1.78 -7.56 8.26
N GLY A 146 -2.21 -6.34 8.60
CA GLY A 146 -3.06 -5.52 7.76
C GLY A 146 -4.51 -6.01 7.65
N GLY A 147 -4.84 -7.15 8.27
CA GLY A 147 -6.17 -7.76 8.26
C GLY A 147 -6.91 -7.51 9.58
N ARG A 148 -8.04 -6.81 9.54
CA ARG A 148 -8.94 -6.58 10.66
C ARG A 148 -10.24 -7.36 10.48
N TYR A 149 -10.63 -8.11 11.49
CA TYR A 149 -11.98 -8.62 11.62
C TYR A 149 -12.82 -7.69 12.48
N GLY A 150 -13.99 -7.31 11.98
CA GLY A 150 -15.04 -6.62 12.71
C GLY A 150 -16.39 -7.33 12.49
N ALA A 151 -17.34 -7.13 13.40
CA ALA A 151 -18.65 -7.76 13.34
C ALA A 151 -19.66 -6.96 12.47
N GLY A 152 -19.30 -5.74 12.05
CA GLY A 152 -20.13 -4.89 11.21
C GLY A 152 -20.36 -5.46 9.81
N PRO A 153 -21.35 -4.93 9.07
CA PRO A 153 -21.70 -5.39 7.73
C PRO A 153 -20.66 -5.02 6.68
N ASN A 154 -19.88 -3.97 6.94
CA ASN A 154 -18.95 -3.42 5.97
C ASN A 154 -17.66 -4.26 5.84
N MET A 155 -17.17 -4.37 4.62
CA MET A 155 -15.83 -4.88 4.33
C MET A 155 -15.04 -3.85 3.50
N LEU A 156 -14.06 -3.23 4.14
CA LEU A 156 -13.18 -2.25 3.54
C LEU A 156 -11.93 -2.94 2.98
N VAL A 157 -11.64 -2.73 1.71
CA VAL A 157 -10.55 -3.42 1.02
C VAL A 157 -9.71 -2.45 0.21
N GLU A 158 -8.39 -2.54 0.34
CA GLU A 158 -7.48 -2.01 -0.66
C GLU A 158 -7.64 -2.81 -1.95
N ALA A 159 -8.34 -2.23 -2.92
CA ALA A 159 -8.69 -2.84 -4.19
C ALA A 159 -7.54 -2.62 -5.18
N ASP A 160 -6.54 -3.54 -5.14
CA ASP A 160 -5.32 -3.45 -5.92
C ASP A 160 -5.58 -3.80 -7.39
N GLU A 161 -5.17 -2.91 -8.29
CA GLU A 161 -5.25 -3.08 -9.73
C GLU A 161 -4.27 -4.10 -10.28
N ALA A 162 -3.22 -4.43 -9.54
CA ALA A 162 -2.22 -5.41 -9.98
C ALA A 162 -2.89 -6.74 -10.34
N PHE A 163 -2.55 -7.28 -11.50
CA PHE A 163 -3.12 -8.51 -12.05
C PHE A 163 -4.65 -8.49 -12.24
N GLY A 164 -5.28 -7.31 -12.30
CA GLY A 164 -6.72 -7.17 -12.48
C GLY A 164 -7.59 -7.73 -11.35
N THR A 165 -7.03 -7.90 -10.17
CA THR A 165 -7.71 -8.51 -9.02
C THR A 165 -8.95 -7.73 -8.59
N PHE A 166 -8.88 -6.41 -8.63
CA PHE A 166 -9.97 -5.51 -8.27
C PHE A 166 -11.21 -5.65 -9.17
N LEU A 167 -11.06 -6.14 -10.41
CA LEU A 167 -12.16 -6.37 -11.35
C LEU A 167 -13.09 -7.54 -10.94
N ARG A 168 -12.75 -8.30 -9.91
CA ARG A 168 -13.61 -9.33 -9.33
C ARG A 168 -14.52 -8.79 -8.23
N LEU A 169 -14.26 -7.58 -7.77
CA LEU A 169 -15.01 -6.94 -6.68
C LEU A 169 -16.26 -6.25 -7.22
N ARG A 170 -17.33 -6.29 -6.44
CA ARG A 170 -18.61 -5.60 -6.68
C ARG A 170 -18.83 -4.62 -5.53
N PRO A 171 -18.22 -3.44 -5.55
CA PRO A 171 -18.29 -2.54 -4.42
C PRO A 171 -19.66 -1.84 -4.32
N TYR A 172 -20.18 -1.74 -3.09
CA TYR A 172 -21.24 -0.79 -2.75
C TYR A 172 -20.71 0.65 -2.82
N ALA A 173 -19.52 0.88 -2.29
CA ALA A 173 -18.88 2.19 -2.35
C ALA A 173 -17.40 2.06 -2.75
N ALA A 174 -16.86 3.08 -3.42
CA ALA A 174 -15.45 3.06 -3.78
C ALA A 174 -14.79 4.45 -3.75
N VAL A 175 -13.48 4.44 -3.54
CA VAL A 175 -12.59 5.59 -3.75
C VAL A 175 -11.67 5.29 -4.92
N ILE A 176 -11.51 6.23 -5.85
CA ILE A 176 -10.44 6.23 -6.86
C ILE A 176 -9.52 7.41 -6.56
N THR A 177 -8.28 7.13 -6.11
CA THR A 177 -7.33 8.17 -5.69
C THR A 177 -6.64 8.83 -6.87
N ASN A 178 -6.17 8.05 -7.82
CA ASN A 178 -5.53 8.51 -9.06
C ASN A 178 -5.39 7.34 -10.04
N VAL A 179 -5.09 7.65 -11.29
CA VAL A 179 -4.69 6.66 -12.31
C VAL A 179 -3.40 7.15 -12.93
N ASP A 180 -2.33 6.36 -12.85
CA ASP A 180 -1.01 6.64 -13.42
C ASP A 180 -0.47 5.40 -14.14
N ASP A 181 0.60 5.57 -14.86
CA ASP A 181 1.21 4.57 -15.71
C ASP A 181 2.09 3.59 -14.92
N ASP A 182 1.47 2.61 -14.31
CA ASP A 182 2.16 1.47 -13.66
C ASP A 182 1.57 0.14 -14.16
N HIS A 183 2.19 -0.98 -13.82
CA HIS A 183 1.72 -2.33 -14.17
C HIS A 183 1.53 -2.60 -15.67
N ARG A 184 2.27 -1.92 -16.57
CA ARG A 184 2.25 -2.23 -18.01
C ARG A 184 2.70 -3.65 -18.34
N ASP A 185 3.47 -4.27 -17.49
CA ASP A 185 3.85 -5.68 -17.58
C ASP A 185 2.63 -6.61 -17.59
N HIS A 186 1.55 -6.23 -16.91
CA HIS A 186 0.28 -6.95 -16.89
C HIS A 186 -0.70 -6.45 -17.95
N TYR A 187 -0.89 -5.14 -18.06
CA TYR A 187 -1.92 -4.55 -18.93
C TYR A 187 -1.47 -4.30 -20.36
N GLY A 188 -0.17 -4.28 -20.64
CA GLY A 188 0.41 -4.03 -21.94
C GLY A 188 0.46 -2.55 -22.35
N SER A 189 -0.56 -1.74 -22.01
CA SER A 189 -0.60 -0.33 -22.34
C SER A 189 -1.28 0.51 -21.26
N TYR A 190 -1.02 1.81 -21.27
CA TYR A 190 -1.67 2.76 -20.36
C TYR A 190 -3.18 2.85 -20.60
N GLU A 191 -3.61 2.79 -21.87
CA GLU A 191 -5.04 2.78 -22.21
C GLU A 191 -5.76 1.54 -21.64
N ALA A 192 -5.08 0.40 -21.58
CA ALA A 192 -5.64 -0.80 -20.96
C ALA A 192 -5.79 -0.65 -19.45
N ILE A 193 -4.84 0.05 -18.79
CA ILE A 193 -4.94 0.41 -17.37
C ILE A 193 -6.17 1.30 -17.14
N LYS A 194 -6.32 2.39 -17.90
CA LYS A 194 -7.49 3.27 -17.81
C LYS A 194 -8.81 2.53 -18.06
N ALA A 195 -8.83 1.62 -19.04
CA ALA A 195 -9.99 0.78 -19.32
C ALA A 195 -10.35 -0.13 -18.13
N ALA A 196 -9.37 -0.68 -17.43
CA ALA A 196 -9.59 -1.50 -16.23
C ALA A 196 -10.21 -0.67 -15.09
N PHE A 197 -9.74 0.56 -14.86
CA PHE A 197 -10.36 1.46 -13.86
C PHE A 197 -11.79 1.85 -14.25
N ARG A 198 -12.08 2.12 -15.54
CA ARG A 198 -13.45 2.35 -16.01
C ARG A 198 -14.33 1.13 -15.78
N GLN A 199 -13.82 -0.08 -16.06
CA GLN A 199 -14.54 -1.31 -15.79
C GLN A 199 -14.82 -1.47 -14.29
N PHE A 200 -13.86 -1.22 -13.42
CA PHE A 200 -14.07 -1.25 -11.96
C PHE A 200 -15.16 -0.27 -11.55
N ALA A 201 -15.11 0.98 -12.01
CA ALA A 201 -16.13 1.99 -11.70
C ALA A 201 -17.53 1.57 -12.19
N SER A 202 -17.64 0.89 -13.34
CA SER A 202 -18.92 0.41 -13.87
C SER A 202 -19.54 -0.76 -13.08
N GLN A 203 -18.78 -1.37 -12.18
CA GLN A 203 -19.22 -2.50 -11.34
C GLN A 203 -19.79 -2.07 -9.97
N LEU A 204 -19.80 -0.77 -9.67
CA LEU A 204 -20.40 -0.28 -8.43
C LEU A 204 -21.91 -0.55 -8.40
N ASP A 205 -22.42 -0.71 -7.16
CA ASP A 205 -23.86 -0.77 -6.93
C ASP A 205 -24.51 0.56 -7.34
N PRO A 206 -25.63 0.58 -8.10
CA PRO A 206 -26.33 1.81 -8.48
C PRO A 206 -26.79 2.66 -7.30
N GLU A 207 -27.11 2.05 -6.14
CA GLU A 207 -27.49 2.74 -4.91
C GLU A 207 -26.29 3.21 -4.08
N GLY A 208 -25.08 2.92 -4.53
CA GLY A 208 -23.83 3.22 -3.85
C GLY A 208 -23.26 4.61 -4.09
N VAL A 209 -21.98 4.77 -3.83
CA VAL A 209 -21.26 6.04 -4.04
C VAL A 209 -19.82 5.81 -4.50
N LEU A 210 -19.39 6.62 -5.47
CA LEU A 210 -18.00 6.72 -5.92
C LEU A 210 -17.41 8.05 -5.49
N VAL A 211 -16.32 8.02 -4.73
CA VAL A 211 -15.49 9.19 -4.40
C VAL A 211 -14.28 9.20 -5.32
N VAL A 212 -14.06 10.25 -6.08
CA VAL A 212 -13.01 10.33 -7.11
C VAL A 212 -12.16 11.58 -6.96
N CYS A 213 -10.84 11.43 -7.15
CA CYS A 213 -9.89 12.54 -7.10
C CYS A 213 -10.00 13.41 -8.36
N SER A 214 -10.33 14.70 -8.20
CA SER A 214 -10.42 15.68 -9.28
C SER A 214 -9.04 16.21 -9.71
N ASP A 215 -8.01 16.07 -8.88
CA ASP A 215 -6.64 16.42 -9.25
C ASP A 215 -6.01 15.41 -10.24
N SER A 216 -6.70 14.29 -10.52
CA SER A 216 -6.33 13.28 -11.52
C SER A 216 -7.35 13.21 -12.64
N SER A 217 -7.02 13.73 -13.82
CA SER A 217 -7.88 13.73 -15.01
C SER A 217 -8.27 12.31 -15.44
N ASP A 218 -7.34 11.36 -15.35
CA ASP A 218 -7.59 9.97 -15.73
C ASP A 218 -8.47 9.24 -14.70
N ALA A 219 -8.42 9.63 -13.42
CA ALA A 219 -9.38 9.14 -12.42
C ALA A 219 -10.80 9.66 -12.68
N LEU A 220 -10.94 10.94 -13.05
CA LEU A 220 -12.22 11.51 -13.47
C LEU A 220 -12.76 10.80 -14.73
N GLU A 221 -11.91 10.55 -15.73
CA GLU A 221 -12.28 9.79 -16.92
C GLU A 221 -12.76 8.38 -16.56
N ALA A 222 -12.07 7.69 -15.67
CA ALA A 222 -12.45 6.36 -15.19
C ALA A 222 -13.82 6.36 -14.50
N ALA A 223 -14.15 7.42 -13.77
CA ALA A 223 -15.42 7.56 -13.07
C ALA A 223 -16.63 7.85 -13.95
N CYS A 224 -16.43 8.28 -15.21
CA CYS A 224 -17.53 8.66 -16.13
C CYS A 224 -18.53 7.54 -16.48
N GLY A 225 -18.23 6.29 -16.16
CA GLY A 225 -19.12 5.14 -16.42
C GLY A 225 -19.74 4.55 -15.16
N ALA A 226 -19.56 5.17 -14.01
CA ALA A 226 -20.11 4.67 -12.73
C ALA A 226 -21.65 4.76 -12.76
N PRO A 227 -22.37 3.68 -12.37
CA PRO A 227 -23.84 3.68 -12.34
C PRO A 227 -24.43 4.40 -11.12
N CYS A 228 -23.60 4.81 -10.18
CA CYS A 228 -23.97 5.41 -8.90
C CYS A 228 -23.61 6.90 -8.83
N ARG A 229 -23.96 7.52 -7.71
CA ARG A 229 -23.59 8.91 -7.41
C ARG A 229 -22.06 9.07 -7.31
N THR A 230 -21.51 10.01 -8.08
CA THR A 230 -20.08 10.33 -8.08
C THR A 230 -19.83 11.63 -7.34
N ILE A 231 -18.93 11.60 -6.37
CA ILE A 231 -18.52 12.72 -5.51
C ILE A 231 -17.05 13.03 -5.80
N ARG A 232 -16.73 14.29 -6.03
CA ARG A 232 -15.38 14.75 -6.28
C ARG A 232 -14.67 15.12 -4.99
N TYR A 233 -13.37 14.93 -4.97
CA TYR A 233 -12.49 15.47 -3.94
C TYR A 233 -11.14 15.87 -4.53
N GLY A 234 -10.44 16.78 -3.89
CA GLY A 234 -9.08 17.16 -4.30
C GLY A 234 -8.56 18.35 -3.50
N LEU A 235 -7.26 18.65 -3.64
CA LEU A 235 -6.66 19.84 -3.04
C LEU A 235 -7.11 21.12 -3.76
N SER A 236 -7.38 21.01 -5.06
CA SER A 236 -7.81 22.12 -5.93
C SER A 236 -9.31 22.14 -6.20
N GLU A 237 -10.08 21.23 -5.59
CA GLU A 237 -11.51 21.07 -5.88
C GLU A 237 -12.33 22.25 -5.40
N GLN A 238 -13.25 22.69 -6.23
CA GLN A 238 -14.16 23.79 -5.94
C GLN A 238 -15.59 23.31 -5.64
N ASP A 239 -16.00 22.20 -6.26
CA ASP A 239 -17.34 21.61 -6.13
C ASP A 239 -17.18 20.15 -5.67
N GLY A 240 -17.23 19.94 -4.36
CA GLY A 240 -16.95 18.64 -3.72
C GLY A 240 -16.14 18.81 -2.44
N TYR A 241 -15.40 17.79 -2.05
CA TYR A 241 -14.59 17.82 -0.82
C TYR A 241 -13.19 18.37 -1.09
N SER A 242 -12.75 19.31 -0.25
CA SER A 242 -11.43 19.91 -0.33
C SER A 242 -10.88 20.30 1.04
N ALA A 243 -9.70 20.91 1.06
CA ALA A 243 -9.06 21.44 2.26
C ALA A 243 -8.72 22.93 2.09
N THR A 244 -9.02 23.73 3.12
CA THR A 244 -8.52 25.09 3.26
C THR A 244 -7.63 25.20 4.49
N ASP A 245 -6.89 26.31 4.60
CA ASP A 245 -5.99 26.57 5.74
C ASP A 245 -5.00 25.43 6.00
N VAL A 246 -4.47 24.83 4.93
CA VAL A 246 -3.53 23.72 5.05
C VAL A 246 -2.21 24.22 5.62
N ALA A 247 -1.85 23.67 6.77
CA ALA A 247 -0.57 23.94 7.44
C ALA A 247 0.21 22.63 7.61
N LEU A 248 1.45 22.60 7.09
CA LEU A 248 2.39 21.51 7.31
C LEU A 248 3.30 21.87 8.48
N HIS A 249 3.41 20.99 9.49
CA HIS A 249 4.17 21.26 10.69
C HIS A 249 4.91 20.00 11.18
N GLY A 250 6.22 19.97 10.96
CA GLY A 250 7.03 18.79 11.29
C GLY A 250 6.50 17.53 10.61
N MET A 251 6.24 16.48 11.40
CA MET A 251 5.71 15.20 10.90
C MET A 251 4.18 15.14 10.82
N GLY A 252 3.50 16.28 10.92
CA GLY A 252 2.05 16.36 10.84
C GLY A 252 1.56 17.43 9.89
N SER A 253 0.25 17.49 9.74
CA SER A 253 -0.44 18.56 9.00
C SER A 253 -1.80 18.84 9.63
N SER A 254 -2.33 20.02 9.35
CA SER A 254 -3.67 20.40 9.79
C SER A 254 -4.35 21.22 8.73
N PHE A 255 -5.68 21.10 8.63
CA PHE A 255 -6.48 21.81 7.64
C PHE A 255 -7.95 21.88 8.06
N THR A 256 -8.72 22.72 7.39
CA THR A 256 -10.18 22.74 7.48
C THR A 256 -10.74 21.93 6.32
N LEU A 257 -11.45 20.82 6.61
CA LEU A 257 -12.19 20.06 5.61
C LEU A 257 -13.39 20.87 5.15
N THR A 258 -13.60 20.97 3.83
CA THR A 258 -14.73 21.68 3.23
C THR A 258 -15.53 20.77 2.32
N LYS A 259 -16.82 21.04 2.14
CA LYS A 259 -17.66 20.49 1.08
C LYS A 259 -18.37 21.64 0.36
N ASP A 260 -18.21 21.70 -0.97
CA ASP A 260 -18.79 22.78 -1.79
C ASP A 260 -18.45 24.18 -1.22
N LYS A 261 -17.18 24.35 -0.81
CA LYS A 261 -16.60 25.55 -0.15
C LYS A 261 -17.11 25.81 1.29
N ALA A 262 -18.10 25.08 1.77
CA ALA A 262 -18.58 25.22 3.13
C ALA A 262 -17.67 24.44 4.10
N PRO A 263 -17.21 25.06 5.22
CA PRO A 263 -16.38 24.37 6.19
C PRO A 263 -17.19 23.31 6.96
N LEU A 264 -16.66 22.10 7.06
CA LEU A 264 -17.21 20.99 7.83
C LEU A 264 -16.57 20.88 9.21
N GLY A 265 -15.25 21.08 9.29
CA GLY A 265 -14.53 21.00 10.54
C GLY A 265 -13.00 20.89 10.37
N ARG A 266 -12.29 21.01 11.47
CA ARG A 266 -10.84 20.90 11.50
C ARG A 266 -10.39 19.45 11.53
N VAL A 267 -9.32 19.18 10.80
CA VAL A 267 -8.60 17.89 10.78
C VAL A 267 -7.15 18.13 11.14
N ASP A 268 -6.62 17.30 12.04
CA ASP A 268 -5.21 17.23 12.38
C ASP A 268 -4.70 15.83 12.04
N LEU A 269 -3.56 15.74 11.33
CA LEU A 269 -2.92 14.49 10.91
C LEU A 269 -1.56 14.35 11.58
N ALA A 270 -1.23 13.17 12.04
CA ALA A 270 0.09 12.82 12.57
C ALA A 270 1.07 12.31 11.49
N VAL A 271 0.74 12.47 10.21
CA VAL A 271 1.57 12.05 9.06
C VAL A 271 1.86 13.23 8.14
N PRO A 272 3.08 13.30 7.54
CA PRO A 272 3.51 14.46 6.78
C PRO A 272 3.04 14.45 5.33
N GLY A 273 3.04 15.62 4.71
CA GLY A 273 2.95 15.81 3.27
C GLY A 273 1.54 16.03 2.72
N LEU A 274 1.47 16.82 1.63
CA LEU A 274 0.22 17.16 0.95
C LEU A 274 -0.50 15.94 0.37
N HIS A 275 0.24 14.92 -0.04
CA HIS A 275 -0.36 13.65 -0.50
C HIS A 275 -1.18 12.97 0.60
N ASN A 276 -0.77 13.07 1.87
CA ASN A 276 -1.54 12.55 3.01
C ASN A 276 -2.74 13.44 3.35
N VAL A 277 -2.65 14.76 3.13
CA VAL A 277 -3.83 15.63 3.17
C VAL A 277 -4.84 15.17 2.11
N SER A 278 -4.42 14.94 0.86
CA SER A 278 -5.30 14.43 -0.20
C SER A 278 -5.92 13.06 0.14
N ASN A 279 -5.11 12.09 0.63
CA ASN A 279 -5.59 10.79 1.09
C ASN A 279 -6.64 10.91 2.21
N SER A 280 -6.43 11.85 3.14
CA SER A 280 -7.37 12.09 4.25
C SER A 280 -8.67 12.75 3.81
N ILE A 281 -8.63 13.65 2.81
CA ILE A 281 -9.85 14.21 2.19
C ILE A 281 -10.66 13.08 1.54
N ALA A 282 -10.01 12.16 0.82
CA ALA A 282 -10.67 10.99 0.22
C ALA A 282 -11.37 10.12 1.27
N ALA A 283 -10.65 9.78 2.35
CA ALA A 283 -11.19 8.98 3.44
C ALA A 283 -12.34 9.69 4.16
N ALA A 284 -12.20 10.99 4.44
CA ALA A 284 -13.21 11.81 5.08
C ALA A 284 -14.46 11.97 4.19
N ALA A 285 -14.27 12.21 2.89
CA ALA A 285 -15.37 12.31 1.93
C ALA A 285 -16.18 11.01 1.89
N MET A 286 -15.53 9.86 1.76
CA MET A 286 -16.19 8.55 1.79
C MET A 286 -16.93 8.35 3.12
N ALA A 287 -16.28 8.62 4.24
CA ALA A 287 -16.89 8.48 5.55
C ALA A 287 -18.15 9.37 5.71
N PHE A 288 -18.08 10.61 5.27
CA PHE A 288 -19.20 11.56 5.32
C PHE A 288 -20.37 11.10 4.45
N GLU A 289 -20.09 10.58 3.24
CA GLU A 289 -21.11 10.04 2.33
C GLU A 289 -21.73 8.72 2.83
N LEU A 290 -21.03 8.00 3.71
CA LEU A 290 -21.58 6.86 4.48
C LEU A 290 -22.34 7.27 5.74
N GLY A 291 -22.54 8.59 5.97
CA GLY A 291 -23.30 9.12 7.10
C GLY A 291 -22.52 9.27 8.40
N ILE A 292 -21.20 9.15 8.39
CA ILE A 292 -20.37 9.35 9.59
C ILE A 292 -20.21 10.85 9.85
N PRO A 293 -20.55 11.35 11.06
CA PRO A 293 -20.43 12.76 11.39
C PRO A 293 -18.97 13.20 11.57
N MET A 294 -18.72 14.52 11.52
CA MET A 294 -17.38 15.11 11.53
C MET A 294 -16.55 14.74 12.77
N GLY A 295 -17.17 14.55 13.94
CA GLY A 295 -16.46 14.19 15.18
C GLY A 295 -15.62 12.91 15.04
N PRO A 296 -16.23 11.76 14.76
CA PRO A 296 -15.49 10.52 14.46
C PRO A 296 -14.52 10.63 13.27
N ILE A 297 -14.86 11.42 12.23
CA ILE A 297 -13.94 11.65 11.10
C ILE A 297 -12.64 12.31 11.59
N SER A 298 -12.75 13.41 12.33
CA SER A 298 -11.58 14.11 12.87
C SER A 298 -10.79 13.24 13.84
N ALA A 299 -11.46 12.54 14.75
CA ALA A 299 -10.81 11.68 15.74
C ALA A 299 -10.09 10.49 15.08
N GLY A 300 -10.74 9.81 14.14
CA GLY A 300 -10.14 8.69 13.41
C GLY A 300 -8.92 9.11 12.58
N LEU A 301 -8.96 10.25 11.92
CA LEU A 301 -7.82 10.80 11.19
C LEU A 301 -6.67 11.21 12.12
N ALA A 302 -6.96 11.80 13.27
CA ALA A 302 -5.95 12.18 14.25
C ALA A 302 -5.27 10.97 14.90
N SER A 303 -5.96 9.84 15.03
CA SER A 303 -5.41 8.59 15.58
C SER A 303 -4.58 7.78 14.58
N PHE A 304 -4.63 8.11 13.29
CA PHE A 304 -3.79 7.47 12.28
C PHE A 304 -2.35 8.01 12.34
N ILE A 305 -1.42 7.21 12.81
CA ILE A 305 0.01 7.58 12.97
C ILE A 305 0.92 7.04 11.87
N GLY A 306 0.34 6.47 10.80
CA GLY A 306 1.05 5.92 9.64
C GLY A 306 0.84 4.42 9.48
N ALA A 307 1.43 3.89 8.42
CA ALA A 307 1.43 2.48 8.07
C ALA A 307 2.88 2.02 7.86
N ASP A 308 3.13 0.73 8.00
CA ASP A 308 4.47 0.17 7.80
C ASP A 308 5.00 0.51 6.42
N ARG A 309 6.24 0.97 6.39
CA ARG A 309 6.91 1.37 5.15
C ARG A 309 6.20 2.48 4.38
N ARG A 310 5.45 3.37 5.04
CA ARG A 310 4.84 4.58 4.45
C ARG A 310 5.33 5.80 5.20
N CYS A 311 6.50 6.35 4.80
CA CYS A 311 7.22 7.40 5.51
C CYS A 311 7.37 7.06 7.02
N GLN A 312 7.65 5.79 7.30
CA GLN A 312 7.70 5.23 8.65
C GLN A 312 8.98 5.69 9.37
N LEU A 313 8.83 6.32 10.52
CA LEU A 313 9.98 6.63 11.38
C LEU A 313 10.49 5.32 12.01
N ILE A 314 11.75 4.97 11.73
CA ILE A 314 12.41 3.77 12.23
C ILE A 314 13.19 4.08 13.51
N ALA A 315 13.93 5.20 13.50
CA ALA A 315 14.71 5.65 14.65
C ALA A 315 14.87 7.18 14.66
N SER A 316 15.05 7.72 15.85
CA SER A 316 15.44 9.10 16.05
C SER A 316 16.49 9.16 17.18
N ALA A 317 17.76 9.19 16.82
CA ALA A 317 18.88 9.15 17.76
C ALA A 317 20.01 10.09 17.31
N ASN A 318 20.76 10.65 18.25
CA ASN A 318 21.90 11.53 17.99
C ASN A 318 21.60 12.73 17.07
N GLY A 319 20.32 13.21 17.08
CA GLY A 319 19.85 14.28 16.22
C GLY A 319 19.65 13.87 14.75
N ILE A 320 19.71 12.58 14.44
CA ILE A 320 19.45 12.00 13.12
C ILE A 320 18.10 11.28 13.16
N ARG A 321 17.30 11.43 12.09
CA ARG A 321 16.03 10.70 11.91
C ARG A 321 16.16 9.73 10.75
N VAL A 322 15.73 8.49 10.96
CA VAL A 322 15.77 7.40 9.98
C VAL A 322 14.36 7.00 9.60
N PHE A 323 14.06 7.07 8.30
CA PHE A 323 12.76 6.69 7.75
C PHE A 323 12.87 5.52 6.77
N ASP A 324 11.79 4.75 6.64
CA ASP A 324 11.62 3.78 5.56
C ASP A 324 10.31 4.06 4.80
N ASP A 325 10.38 3.97 3.46
CA ASP A 325 9.23 4.15 2.59
C ASP A 325 9.22 3.10 1.48
N TYR A 326 8.04 2.63 1.15
CA TYR A 326 7.83 1.68 0.06
C TYR A 326 7.86 2.34 -1.33
N ALA A 327 8.01 3.66 -1.40
CA ALA A 327 8.02 4.44 -2.63
C ALA A 327 8.95 3.84 -3.69
N HIS A 328 8.38 3.41 -4.79
CA HIS A 328 9.06 2.74 -5.88
C HIS A 328 8.61 3.24 -7.27
N HIS A 329 7.70 4.19 -7.31
CA HIS A 329 7.29 4.94 -8.49
C HIS A 329 7.80 6.39 -8.39
N PRO A 330 8.17 7.07 -9.51
CA PRO A 330 8.72 8.43 -9.46
C PRO A 330 7.86 9.44 -8.70
N GLU A 331 6.53 9.37 -8.83
CA GLU A 331 5.62 10.29 -8.12
C GLU A 331 5.57 10.01 -6.61
N GLU A 332 5.67 8.75 -6.19
CA GLU A 332 5.79 8.40 -4.77
C GLU A 332 7.10 8.93 -4.18
N VAL A 333 8.22 8.73 -4.90
CA VAL A 333 9.55 9.24 -4.50
C VAL A 333 9.51 10.76 -4.33
N LYS A 334 8.95 11.50 -5.29
CA LYS A 334 8.78 12.96 -5.19
C LYS A 334 7.95 13.35 -3.97
N ALA A 335 6.82 12.69 -3.75
CA ALA A 335 5.92 12.99 -2.64
C ALA A 335 6.57 12.76 -1.27
N THR A 336 7.29 11.64 -1.11
CA THR A 336 8.01 11.31 0.12
C THR A 336 9.15 12.29 0.39
N LEU A 337 9.97 12.61 -0.62
CA LEU A 337 11.08 13.56 -0.46
C LEU A 337 10.56 14.97 -0.14
N ALA A 338 9.53 15.44 -0.84
CA ALA A 338 8.93 16.75 -0.57
C ALA A 338 8.35 16.83 0.86
N ALA A 339 7.69 15.77 1.33
CA ALA A 339 7.15 15.71 2.68
C ALA A 339 8.24 15.77 3.75
N LEU A 340 9.31 14.97 3.59
CA LEU A 340 10.44 14.93 4.53
C LEU A 340 11.27 16.23 4.49
N LYS A 341 11.43 16.83 3.30
CA LYS A 341 12.10 18.14 3.15
C LYS A 341 11.35 19.24 3.87
N ALA A 342 10.02 19.28 3.75
CA ALA A 342 9.17 20.23 4.46
C ALA A 342 9.16 20.00 5.98
N ALA A 343 9.28 18.75 6.42
CA ALA A 343 9.26 18.35 7.83
C ALA A 343 10.62 18.53 8.56
N GLY A 344 11.71 18.70 7.83
CA GLY A 344 13.08 18.76 8.35
C GLY A 344 13.74 20.13 8.16
N ARG A 345 14.76 20.40 9.01
CA ARG A 345 15.62 21.59 8.88
C ARG A 345 17.06 21.27 8.45
N GLY A 346 17.43 19.98 8.43
CA GLY A 346 18.73 19.48 8.04
C GLY A 346 18.78 18.97 6.61
N ARG A 347 19.89 18.30 6.25
CA ARG A 347 20.02 17.64 4.96
C ARG A 347 19.08 16.44 4.87
N LEU A 348 18.54 16.20 3.70
CA LEU A 348 17.79 15.00 3.36
C LEU A 348 18.67 14.05 2.53
N VAL A 349 19.01 12.90 3.12
CA VAL A 349 19.81 11.85 2.52
C VAL A 349 18.88 10.73 2.07
N ALA A 350 18.82 10.46 0.77
CA ALA A 350 17.95 9.45 0.20
C ALA A 350 18.74 8.21 -0.22
N LEU A 351 18.26 7.02 0.14
CA LEU A 351 18.75 5.72 -0.32
C LEU A 351 17.64 5.08 -1.14
N PHE A 352 17.82 4.96 -2.44
CA PHE A 352 16.79 4.47 -3.35
C PHE A 352 17.17 3.16 -4.01
N GLN A 353 16.25 2.20 -4.00
CA GLN A 353 16.37 0.94 -4.73
C GLN A 353 15.32 0.86 -5.82
N PRO A 354 15.68 0.98 -7.10
CA PRO A 354 14.74 0.73 -8.17
C PRO A 354 14.27 -0.73 -8.13
N GLN A 355 13.02 -0.97 -8.46
CA GLN A 355 12.44 -2.30 -8.43
C GLN A 355 11.77 -2.64 -9.76
N ARG A 356 12.05 -3.83 -10.30
CA ARG A 356 11.69 -4.35 -11.61
C ARG A 356 12.41 -3.65 -12.76
N PHE A 357 13.01 -4.42 -13.63
CA PHE A 357 13.69 -3.90 -14.82
C PHE A 357 12.72 -3.22 -15.79
N THR A 358 11.52 -3.80 -15.98
CA THR A 358 10.51 -3.25 -16.87
C THR A 358 10.05 -1.87 -16.41
N ARG A 359 9.75 -1.68 -15.13
CA ARG A 359 9.38 -0.39 -14.54
C ARG A 359 10.53 0.61 -14.65
N THR A 360 11.75 0.19 -14.27
CA THR A 360 12.92 1.06 -14.30
C THR A 360 13.20 1.56 -15.72
N LYS A 361 13.09 0.67 -16.73
CA LYS A 361 13.23 1.05 -18.15
C LYS A 361 12.17 2.05 -18.58
N LEU A 362 10.91 1.75 -18.29
CA LEU A 362 9.76 2.56 -18.74
C LEU A 362 9.80 3.97 -18.13
N LEU A 363 10.16 4.07 -16.85
CA LEU A 363 10.08 5.31 -16.09
C LEU A 363 11.46 5.97 -15.89
N MET A 364 12.49 5.57 -16.62
CA MET A 364 13.88 6.03 -16.46
C MET A 364 13.99 7.55 -16.41
N ASP A 365 13.39 8.26 -17.34
CA ASP A 365 13.46 9.74 -17.42
C ASP A 365 12.62 10.41 -16.32
N ARG A 366 11.51 9.79 -15.90
CA ARG A 366 10.72 10.26 -14.75
C ARG A 366 11.50 10.09 -13.44
N PHE A 367 12.20 8.96 -13.26
CA PHE A 367 13.10 8.76 -12.13
C PHE A 367 14.25 9.75 -12.12
N ALA A 368 14.86 10.03 -13.28
CA ALA A 368 15.98 10.97 -13.37
C ALA A 368 15.66 12.36 -12.78
N SER A 369 14.39 12.77 -12.77
CA SER A 369 13.92 14.05 -12.24
C SER A 369 13.23 13.96 -10.87
N ALA A 370 13.15 12.77 -10.26
CA ALA A 370 12.33 12.56 -9.06
C ALA A 370 13.00 13.00 -7.75
N PHE A 371 14.33 13.18 -7.73
CA PHE A 371 15.12 13.32 -6.50
C PHE A 371 15.54 14.74 -6.17
N LYS A 372 14.93 15.75 -6.76
CA LYS A 372 15.34 17.19 -6.62
C LYS A 372 15.31 17.71 -5.17
N ASP A 373 14.50 17.12 -4.30
CA ASP A 373 14.37 17.54 -2.91
C ASP A 373 15.38 16.84 -1.97
N ALA A 374 16.14 15.85 -2.48
CA ALA A 374 17.24 15.23 -1.73
C ALA A 374 18.52 16.09 -1.84
N ASP A 375 19.24 16.23 -0.73
CA ASP A 375 20.56 16.89 -0.70
C ASP A 375 21.67 15.92 -1.09
N LYS A 376 21.49 14.64 -0.76
CA LYS A 376 22.35 13.53 -1.18
C LYS A 376 21.50 12.32 -1.54
N LEU A 377 21.96 11.59 -2.55
CA LEU A 377 21.27 10.40 -3.06
C LEU A 377 22.25 9.25 -3.24
N LEU A 378 21.87 8.08 -2.78
CA LEU A 378 22.48 6.83 -3.21
C LEU A 378 21.43 5.98 -3.91
N VAL A 379 21.79 5.42 -5.06
CA VAL A 379 20.95 4.48 -5.82
C VAL A 379 21.61 3.12 -5.80
N THR A 380 20.84 2.07 -5.52
CA THR A 380 21.34 0.69 -5.58
C THR A 380 21.06 0.03 -6.91
N GLU A 381 21.50 -1.23 -7.05
CA GLU A 381 21.12 -2.07 -8.20
C GLU A 381 19.63 -2.37 -8.21
N VAL A 382 19.09 -2.67 -9.39
CA VAL A 382 17.67 -2.98 -9.58
C VAL A 382 17.27 -4.25 -8.84
N TYR A 383 16.33 -4.15 -7.94
CA TYR A 383 15.78 -5.31 -7.22
C TYR A 383 14.72 -6.03 -8.08
N TYR A 384 14.91 -7.32 -8.31
CA TYR A 384 13.99 -8.14 -9.12
C TYR A 384 13.69 -9.52 -8.53
N LYS A 385 14.23 -9.83 -7.35
CA LYS A 385 14.02 -11.13 -6.70
C LYS A 385 12.53 -11.35 -6.40
N GLY A 386 12.00 -12.48 -6.83
CA GLY A 386 10.59 -12.83 -6.63
C GLY A 386 9.60 -12.14 -7.59
N THR A 387 10.08 -11.37 -8.56
CA THR A 387 9.21 -10.68 -9.54
C THR A 387 8.95 -11.50 -10.81
N GLY A 388 9.73 -12.57 -11.04
CA GLY A 388 9.70 -13.33 -12.28
C GLY A 388 10.39 -12.66 -13.46
N GLU A 389 11.01 -11.48 -13.26
CA GLU A 389 11.74 -10.76 -14.32
C GLU A 389 13.19 -11.23 -14.44
N SER A 390 13.73 -11.06 -15.64
CA SER A 390 15.17 -11.20 -15.93
C SER A 390 15.79 -9.84 -16.20
N PRO A 391 17.11 -9.68 -15.99
CA PRO A 391 17.84 -8.46 -16.33
C PRO A 391 17.61 -8.03 -17.77
N ILE A 392 17.43 -6.72 -17.97
CA ILE A 392 17.28 -6.09 -19.29
C ILE A 392 18.58 -5.35 -19.61
N GLU A 393 19.16 -5.63 -20.78
CA GLU A 393 20.38 -4.95 -21.22
C GLU A 393 20.21 -3.42 -21.23
N GLY A 394 21.20 -2.71 -20.67
CA GLY A 394 21.18 -1.25 -20.54
C GLY A 394 20.27 -0.71 -19.43
N VAL A 395 19.66 -1.57 -18.60
CA VAL A 395 18.81 -1.16 -17.47
C VAL A 395 19.43 -1.67 -16.17
N ASN A 396 20.04 -0.77 -15.41
CA ASN A 396 20.65 -1.08 -14.11
C ASN A 396 20.75 0.20 -13.26
N GLY A 397 21.16 0.07 -12.01
CA GLY A 397 21.29 1.18 -11.08
C GLY A 397 22.32 2.22 -11.52
N ARG A 398 23.44 1.80 -12.15
CA ARG A 398 24.49 2.71 -12.63
C ARG A 398 23.99 3.60 -13.77
N VAL A 399 23.25 3.03 -14.72
CA VAL A 399 22.63 3.79 -15.81
C VAL A 399 21.63 4.81 -15.26
N LEU A 400 20.85 4.44 -14.23
CA LEU A 400 19.95 5.40 -13.58
C LEU A 400 20.73 6.53 -12.91
N VAL A 401 21.82 6.24 -12.22
CA VAL A 401 22.72 7.27 -11.63
C VAL A 401 23.21 8.24 -12.69
N ASP A 402 23.68 7.76 -13.83
CA ASP A 402 24.16 8.63 -14.91
C ASP A 402 23.04 9.50 -15.51
N ARG A 403 21.83 8.97 -15.60
CA ARG A 403 20.64 9.74 -16.02
C ARG A 403 20.29 10.83 -15.01
N ILE A 404 20.33 10.52 -13.70
CA ILE A 404 20.07 11.50 -12.64
C ILE A 404 21.12 12.62 -12.69
N ARG A 405 22.40 12.29 -12.83
CA ARG A 405 23.48 13.29 -12.95
C ARG A 405 23.29 14.25 -14.13
N THR A 406 22.71 13.74 -15.21
CA THR A 406 22.44 14.57 -16.41
C THR A 406 21.21 15.44 -16.23
N ALA A 407 20.19 14.95 -15.49
CA ALA A 407 18.89 15.60 -15.37
C ALA A 407 18.77 16.52 -14.14
N SER A 408 19.64 16.39 -13.15
CA SER A 408 19.56 17.11 -11.89
C SER A 408 20.96 17.45 -11.31
N ASN A 409 20.99 18.37 -10.35
CA ASN A 409 22.21 18.73 -9.61
C ASN A 409 22.36 17.94 -8.28
N VAL A 410 21.61 16.87 -8.10
CA VAL A 410 21.69 16.05 -6.88
C VAL A 410 23.02 15.33 -6.83
N ASP A 411 23.71 15.38 -5.69
CA ASP A 411 24.91 14.59 -5.42
C ASP A 411 24.52 13.12 -5.29
N VAL A 412 24.77 12.33 -6.36
CA VAL A 412 24.33 10.95 -6.47
C VAL A 412 25.48 9.96 -6.56
N THR A 413 25.41 8.90 -5.76
CA THR A 413 26.36 7.78 -5.68
C THR A 413 25.66 6.46 -5.99
N PHE A 414 26.41 5.43 -6.39
CA PHE A 414 25.92 4.07 -6.60
C PHE A 414 26.47 3.12 -5.52
N ALA A 415 25.64 2.15 -5.10
CA ALA A 415 26.03 0.98 -4.30
C ALA A 415 25.38 -0.30 -4.84
N GLU A 416 25.96 -1.47 -4.56
CA GLU A 416 25.42 -2.74 -5.07
C GLU A 416 24.13 -3.18 -4.34
N GLY A 417 23.99 -2.87 -3.05
CA GLY A 417 22.85 -3.32 -2.26
C GLY A 417 22.63 -2.56 -0.95
N ALA A 418 21.73 -3.08 -0.13
CA ALA A 418 21.27 -2.41 1.09
C ALA A 418 22.38 -2.28 2.16
N GLU A 419 23.29 -3.24 2.29
CA GLU A 419 24.36 -3.23 3.27
C GLU A 419 25.38 -2.13 2.92
N GLU A 420 25.87 -2.10 1.67
CA GLU A 420 26.78 -1.06 1.20
C GLU A 420 26.14 0.34 1.25
N ALA A 421 24.82 0.42 1.00
CA ALA A 421 24.08 1.66 1.14
C ALA A 421 24.02 2.14 2.60
N ALA A 422 23.89 1.23 3.56
CA ALA A 422 23.94 1.56 4.98
C ALA A 422 25.33 2.06 5.41
N ASP A 423 26.38 1.38 4.97
CA ASP A 423 27.77 1.76 5.28
C ASP A 423 28.11 3.16 4.73
N TRP A 424 27.70 3.42 3.48
CA TRP A 424 27.86 4.75 2.88
C TRP A 424 27.09 5.82 3.69
N ALA A 425 25.83 5.54 4.05
CA ALA A 425 25.04 6.50 4.81
C ALA A 425 25.67 6.79 6.18
N LEU A 426 26.13 5.76 6.90
CA LEU A 426 26.80 5.93 8.21
C LEU A 426 28.06 6.77 8.14
N ALA A 427 28.81 6.71 7.02
CA ALA A 427 29.97 7.56 6.80
C ALA A 427 29.62 9.02 6.46
N GLU A 428 28.46 9.25 5.84
CA GLU A 428 28.00 10.56 5.35
C GLU A 428 27.12 11.35 6.34
N LEU A 429 26.38 10.65 7.23
CA LEU A 429 25.38 11.24 8.10
C LEU A 429 26.03 12.15 9.16
N LYS A 430 25.36 13.27 9.43
CA LYS A 430 25.70 14.28 10.43
C LYS A 430 24.50 14.58 11.30
N GLN A 431 24.77 15.11 12.48
CA GLN A 431 23.71 15.61 13.37
C GLN A 431 22.81 16.61 12.64
N GLY A 432 21.50 16.43 12.76
CA GLY A 432 20.48 17.22 12.10
C GLY A 432 19.97 16.61 10.79
N ASP A 433 20.62 15.57 10.25
CA ASP A 433 20.22 14.93 9.01
C ASP A 433 18.93 14.11 9.15
N THR A 434 18.21 13.99 8.06
CA THR A 434 17.13 13.02 7.87
C THR A 434 17.58 12.06 6.78
N VAL A 435 17.57 10.75 7.06
CA VAL A 435 17.81 9.71 6.07
C VAL A 435 16.54 8.94 5.79
N VAL A 436 16.30 8.61 4.51
CA VAL A 436 15.16 7.80 4.09
C VAL A 436 15.59 6.70 3.12
N THR A 437 15.19 5.46 3.43
CA THR A 437 15.25 4.35 2.47
C THR A 437 13.96 4.30 1.66
N MET A 438 14.06 4.16 0.34
CA MET A 438 12.89 4.11 -0.57
C MET A 438 13.02 2.95 -1.55
N GLY A 439 11.97 2.15 -1.66
CA GLY A 439 11.90 1.04 -2.62
C GLY A 439 11.05 -0.13 -2.15
N ALA A 440 10.48 -0.87 -3.10
CA ALA A 440 9.67 -2.05 -2.81
C ALA A 440 10.50 -3.34 -2.56
N GLY A 441 11.81 -3.28 -2.77
CA GLY A 441 12.73 -4.39 -2.53
C GLY A 441 13.20 -4.49 -1.08
N ASP A 442 14.48 -4.79 -0.90
CA ASP A 442 15.07 -5.05 0.42
C ASP A 442 15.91 -3.89 0.99
N ILE A 443 15.83 -2.70 0.39
CA ILE A 443 16.54 -1.49 0.85
C ILE A 443 16.17 -1.09 2.30
N TRP A 444 14.99 -1.48 2.79
CA TRP A 444 14.56 -1.28 4.17
C TRP A 444 15.56 -1.87 5.19
N LYS A 445 16.37 -2.86 4.81
CA LYS A 445 17.43 -3.40 5.66
C LYS A 445 18.46 -2.32 6.02
N ALA A 446 18.75 -1.42 5.08
CA ALA A 446 19.67 -0.31 5.35
C ALA A 446 19.16 0.61 6.46
N SER A 447 17.85 0.94 6.49
CA SER A 447 17.30 1.75 7.57
C SER A 447 17.41 1.06 8.94
N ARG A 448 17.30 -0.27 8.99
CA ARG A 448 17.48 -1.04 10.24
C ARG A 448 18.94 -1.04 10.72
N ILE A 449 19.88 -1.31 9.79
CA ILE A 449 21.32 -1.28 10.10
C ILE A 449 21.72 0.11 10.61
N ILE A 450 21.24 1.17 9.95
CA ILE A 450 21.54 2.55 10.37
C ILE A 450 20.94 2.83 11.75
N ALA A 451 19.67 2.41 11.99
CA ALA A 451 19.01 2.61 13.27
C ALA A 451 19.77 1.94 14.43
N GLU A 452 20.09 0.66 14.30
CA GLU A 452 20.86 -0.13 15.28
C GLU A 452 22.20 0.55 15.60
N HIS A 453 22.94 1.00 14.58
CA HIS A 453 24.21 1.67 14.78
C HIS A 453 24.10 3.03 15.48
N LEU A 454 22.99 3.76 15.27
CA LEU A 454 22.75 5.04 15.94
C LEU A 454 22.30 4.88 17.40
N GLU A 455 21.64 3.77 17.75
CA GLU A 455 21.20 3.45 19.10
C GLU A 455 22.35 2.93 19.97
N ASP A 456 23.36 2.28 19.37
CA ASP A 456 24.54 1.73 20.06
C ASP A 456 25.62 2.79 20.37
N ARG A 457 25.48 4.02 19.90
CA ARG A 457 26.38 5.16 20.14
C ARG A 457 25.82 6.12 21.18
#